data_ae049bc46c1962b09c3cbddd2cebb4f9
#
_entry.id   ae049bc46c1962b09c3cbddd2cebb4f9
#
_cell.length_a   1.000
_cell.length_b   1.000
_cell.length_c   1.000
_cell.angle_alpha   90.00
_cell.angle_beta   90.00
_cell.angle_gamma   90.00
#
_symmetry.space_group_name_H-M   'P 1'
#
loop_
_entity.id
_entity.type
_entity.pdbx_description
1 polymer ?
#
loop_
_entity_poly.entity_id
_entity_poly.type
_entity_poly.pdbx_seq_one_letter_code
_entity_poly.pdbx_strand_id
1 'polypeptide(L)'
;MAKQILFSEDARKAIARGIALAARTVKVTLGPKGRNVVIEKSYGGPRITNDGVSIAKEITLKDRFENMGAEIVKEVASKTNDTAGDGTTTSVVLLEALVEEGLQRVMKGANAMMIRSGMEKAKVAALAELKKMSKPVGSKAEVKQVASISAESEVLGNIIAEAVEKVGASGVVTVEESQGMELSYDIVEGMQIDKGYVSPYMVTNPERMEAEMKDALILITDKKI
;
A
#
# COMPACT_ATOMS: atom_id res chain seq x y z
N MET A 1 24.37 18.84 3.91
CA MET A 1 23.48 19.89 3.37
C MET A 1 22.92 20.72 4.51
N ALA A 2 22.88 22.06 4.38
CA ALA A 2 22.25 22.93 5.36
C ALA A 2 20.75 22.67 5.44
N LYS A 3 20.21 22.63 6.67
CA LYS A 3 18.76 22.45 6.89
C LYS A 3 18.07 23.81 6.89
N GLN A 4 16.93 23.89 6.24
CA GLN A 4 16.01 25.02 6.38
C GLN A 4 15.05 24.73 7.54
N ILE A 5 14.72 25.75 8.33
CA ILE A 5 13.84 25.60 9.48
C ILE A 5 12.70 26.61 9.32
N LEU A 6 11.48 26.12 9.45
CA LEU A 6 10.26 26.93 9.41
C LEU A 6 9.45 26.66 10.68
N PHE A 7 8.83 27.69 11.24
CA PHE A 7 8.16 27.62 12.54
C PHE A 7 6.68 27.97 12.45
N SER A 8 5.95 27.61 13.49
CA SER A 8 4.61 28.07 13.79
C SER A 8 3.57 27.84 12.68
N GLU A 9 2.83 28.85 12.34
CA GLU A 9 1.71 28.78 11.41
C GLU A 9 2.15 28.53 9.97
N ASP A 10 3.25 29.13 9.55
CA ASP A 10 3.78 28.98 8.19
C ASP A 10 4.21 27.54 7.89
N ALA A 11 4.87 26.89 8.88
CA ALA A 11 5.23 25.47 8.75
C ALA A 11 3.99 24.59 8.58
N ARG A 12 2.97 24.79 9.41
CA ARG A 12 1.73 24.03 9.34
C ARG A 12 0.99 24.26 8.02
N LYS A 13 0.90 25.50 7.57
CA LYS A 13 0.26 25.86 6.29
C LYS A 13 0.97 25.22 5.10
N ALA A 14 2.31 25.24 5.09
CA ALA A 14 3.08 24.65 4.00
C ALA A 14 2.85 23.13 3.92
N ILE A 15 2.95 22.42 5.05
CA ILE A 15 2.67 20.98 5.10
C ILE A 15 1.24 20.68 4.67
N ALA A 16 0.25 21.43 5.16
CA ALA A 16 -1.15 21.25 4.80
C ALA A 16 -1.40 21.44 3.30
N ARG A 17 -0.78 22.46 2.68
CA ARG A 17 -0.86 22.66 1.23
C ARG A 17 -0.27 21.48 0.47
N GLY A 18 0.86 20.95 0.92
CA GLY A 18 1.47 19.77 0.30
C GLY A 18 0.57 18.54 0.38
N ILE A 19 -0.04 18.29 1.56
CA ILE A 19 -1.02 17.21 1.73
C ILE A 19 -2.22 17.42 0.79
N ALA A 20 -2.79 18.62 0.75
CA ALA A 20 -3.95 18.92 -0.10
C ALA A 20 -3.64 18.76 -1.60
N LEU A 21 -2.46 19.18 -2.05
CA LEU A 21 -2.04 19.01 -3.46
C LEU A 21 -1.90 17.53 -3.82
N ALA A 22 -1.19 16.76 -2.99
CA ALA A 22 -1.02 15.34 -3.22
C ALA A 22 -2.35 14.58 -3.12
N ALA A 23 -3.15 14.84 -2.10
CA ALA A 23 -4.45 14.21 -1.93
C ALA A 23 -5.42 14.53 -3.08
N ARG A 24 -5.42 15.77 -3.59
CA ARG A 24 -6.23 16.15 -4.74
C ARG A 24 -5.92 15.32 -5.98
N THR A 25 -4.65 15.01 -6.20
CA THR A 25 -4.22 14.18 -7.33
C THR A 25 -4.69 12.73 -7.17
N VAL A 26 -4.64 12.19 -5.96
CA VAL A 26 -5.05 10.81 -5.67
C VAL A 26 -6.57 10.65 -5.66
N LYS A 27 -7.30 11.57 -5.03
CA LYS A 27 -8.75 11.43 -4.82
C LYS A 27 -9.61 11.48 -6.08
N VAL A 28 -9.07 11.93 -7.23
CA VAL A 28 -9.80 11.90 -8.50
C VAL A 28 -10.08 10.49 -9.00
N THR A 29 -9.38 9.49 -8.46
CA THR A 29 -9.55 8.07 -8.81
C THR A 29 -10.66 7.40 -7.99
N LEU A 30 -11.22 8.06 -6.98
CA LEU A 30 -12.16 7.45 -6.05
C LEU A 30 -13.56 7.28 -6.63
N GLY A 31 -14.14 6.11 -6.41
CA GLY A 31 -15.54 5.80 -6.63
C GLY A 31 -15.91 5.54 -8.10
N PRO A 32 -17.22 5.37 -8.40
CA PRO A 32 -17.70 4.93 -9.71
C PRO A 32 -17.49 5.95 -10.84
N LYS A 33 -17.17 7.20 -10.50
CA LYS A 33 -16.76 8.25 -11.44
C LYS A 33 -15.27 8.53 -11.38
N GLY A 34 -14.50 7.63 -10.78
CA GLY A 34 -13.06 7.71 -10.69
C GLY A 34 -12.41 7.82 -12.08
N ARG A 35 -11.32 8.56 -12.16
CA ARG A 35 -10.57 8.82 -13.40
C ARG A 35 -9.15 8.35 -13.23
N ASN A 36 -8.53 7.98 -14.35
CA ASN A 36 -7.12 7.69 -14.37
C ASN A 36 -6.30 8.99 -14.27
N VAL A 37 -5.13 8.87 -13.68
CA VAL A 37 -4.10 9.92 -13.62
C VAL A 37 -3.00 9.56 -14.60
N VAL A 38 -2.53 10.55 -15.35
CA VAL A 38 -1.38 10.42 -16.24
C VAL A 38 -0.15 10.96 -15.52
N ILE A 39 0.86 10.13 -15.40
CA ILE A 39 2.10 10.46 -14.70
C ILE A 39 3.23 10.52 -15.73
N GLU A 40 3.94 11.62 -15.75
CA GLU A 40 5.16 11.76 -16.55
C GLU A 40 6.27 10.88 -15.95
N LYS A 41 6.98 10.17 -16.81
CA LYS A 41 8.15 9.39 -16.44
C LYS A 41 9.41 10.02 -17.04
N SER A 42 10.49 10.05 -16.29
CA SER A 42 11.79 10.53 -16.76
C SER A 42 12.36 9.67 -17.88
N TYR A 43 11.90 8.43 -18.01
CA TYR A 43 12.31 7.49 -19.04
C TYR A 43 11.11 6.64 -19.47
N GLY A 44 10.91 6.49 -20.78
CA GLY A 44 9.77 5.79 -21.35
C GLY A 44 8.56 6.68 -21.59
N GLY A 45 7.41 6.07 -21.85
CA GLY A 45 6.13 6.76 -22.05
C GLY A 45 5.45 7.13 -20.71
N PRO A 46 4.46 8.02 -20.76
CA PRO A 46 3.68 8.37 -19.56
C PRO A 46 2.96 7.13 -19.00
N ARG A 47 2.89 7.02 -17.67
CA ARG A 47 2.14 5.97 -17.01
C ARG A 47 0.71 6.44 -16.72
N ILE A 48 -0.26 5.65 -17.12
CA ILE A 48 -1.68 5.89 -16.81
C ILE A 48 -2.09 4.90 -15.73
N THR A 49 -2.64 5.39 -14.63
CA THR A 49 -3.05 4.56 -13.48
C THR A 49 -4.17 5.22 -12.67
N ASN A 50 -4.96 4.41 -11.99
CA ASN A 50 -5.96 4.82 -11.00
C ASN A 50 -5.58 4.35 -9.59
N ASP A 51 -4.47 3.61 -9.44
CA ASP A 51 -4.00 3.14 -8.15
C ASP A 51 -3.45 4.26 -7.29
N GLY A 52 -4.09 4.48 -6.13
CA GLY A 52 -3.76 5.58 -5.22
C GLY A 52 -2.34 5.54 -4.68
N VAL A 53 -1.80 4.37 -4.35
CA VAL A 53 -0.42 4.27 -3.84
C VAL A 53 0.61 4.53 -4.94
N SER A 54 0.38 4.03 -6.16
CA SER A 54 1.24 4.30 -7.31
C SER A 54 1.29 5.79 -7.63
N ILE A 55 0.14 6.45 -7.62
CA ILE A 55 0.06 7.91 -7.83
C ILE A 55 0.81 8.64 -6.71
N ALA A 56 0.53 8.33 -5.45
CA ALA A 56 1.14 9.00 -4.31
C ALA A 56 2.68 8.89 -4.33
N LYS A 57 3.23 7.74 -4.68
CA LYS A 57 4.69 7.50 -4.74
C LYS A 57 5.41 8.38 -5.77
N GLU A 58 4.75 8.77 -6.84
CA GLU A 58 5.35 9.57 -7.92
C GLU A 58 5.25 11.09 -7.67
N ILE A 59 4.43 11.52 -6.69
CA ILE A 59 4.26 12.95 -6.43
C ILE A 59 5.49 13.51 -5.73
N THR A 60 6.10 14.53 -6.36
CA THR A 60 7.18 15.32 -5.77
C THR A 60 6.90 16.80 -6.02
N LEU A 61 6.93 17.61 -4.97
CA LEU A 61 6.65 19.04 -5.03
C LEU A 61 7.95 19.85 -5.01
N LYS A 62 7.94 21.00 -5.71
CA LYS A 62 9.12 21.88 -5.82
C LYS A 62 9.48 22.52 -4.47
N ASP A 63 8.49 22.99 -3.73
CA ASP A 63 8.71 23.54 -2.40
C ASP A 63 9.03 22.42 -1.41
N ARG A 64 10.11 22.55 -0.65
CA ARG A 64 10.59 21.51 0.26
C ARG A 64 9.64 21.25 1.43
N PHE A 65 8.99 22.29 1.94
CA PHE A 65 8.07 22.15 3.06
C PHE A 65 6.72 21.57 2.60
N GLU A 66 6.25 21.95 1.44
CA GLU A 66 5.07 21.33 0.82
C GLU A 66 5.37 19.86 0.46
N ASN A 67 6.59 19.56 -0.03
CA ASN A 67 6.99 18.21 -0.32
C ASN A 67 6.97 17.30 0.91
N MET A 68 7.27 17.81 2.11
CA MET A 68 7.09 17.05 3.35
C MET A 68 5.64 16.62 3.56
N GLY A 69 4.68 17.47 3.16
CA GLY A 69 3.25 17.12 3.15
C GLY A 69 2.94 16.00 2.15
N ALA A 70 3.51 16.04 0.95
CA ALA A 70 3.36 14.97 -0.04
C ALA A 70 3.99 13.65 0.44
N GLU A 71 5.13 13.70 1.12
CA GLU A 71 5.75 12.50 1.71
C GLU A 71 4.86 11.86 2.80
N ILE A 72 4.13 12.65 3.59
CA ILE A 72 3.15 12.11 4.55
C ILE A 72 2.02 11.37 3.82
N VAL A 73 1.50 11.91 2.72
CA VAL A 73 0.49 11.24 1.89
C VAL A 73 1.02 9.91 1.34
N LYS A 74 2.27 9.93 0.83
CA LYS A 74 2.97 8.74 0.32
C LYS A 74 3.11 7.67 1.40
N GLU A 75 3.52 8.05 2.61
CA GLU A 75 3.68 7.13 3.74
C GLU A 75 2.35 6.49 4.14
N VAL A 76 1.28 7.29 4.24
CA VAL A 76 -0.06 6.79 4.59
C VAL A 76 -0.58 5.82 3.52
N ALA A 77 -0.46 6.16 2.24
CA ALA A 77 -0.86 5.29 1.15
C ALA A 77 -0.07 3.98 1.14
N SER A 78 1.26 4.03 1.29
CA SER A 78 2.13 2.85 1.34
C SER A 78 1.80 1.97 2.53
N LYS A 79 1.64 2.53 3.73
CA LYS A 79 1.31 1.75 4.93
C LYS A 79 -0.06 1.07 4.84
N THR A 80 -1.03 1.72 4.20
CA THR A 80 -2.35 1.13 3.94
C THR A 80 -2.22 -0.04 2.96
N ASN A 81 -1.46 0.15 1.89
CA ASN A 81 -1.19 -0.90 0.91
C ASN A 81 -0.52 -2.13 1.54
N ASP A 82 0.52 -1.91 2.32
CA ASP A 82 1.29 -2.99 2.96
C ASP A 82 0.47 -3.76 4.01
N THR A 83 -0.51 -3.09 4.63
CA THR A 83 -1.33 -3.70 5.69
C THR A 83 -2.58 -4.39 5.16
N ALA A 84 -3.26 -3.79 4.19
CA ALA A 84 -4.58 -4.21 3.72
C ALA A 84 -4.64 -4.55 2.23
N GLY A 85 -3.67 -4.09 1.43
CA GLY A 85 -3.66 -4.28 -0.02
C GLY A 85 -4.68 -3.44 -0.79
N ASP A 86 -5.60 -2.76 -0.10
CA ASP A 86 -6.67 -1.95 -0.67
C ASP A 86 -6.99 -0.73 0.22
N GLY A 87 -7.78 0.21 -0.31
CA GLY A 87 -8.22 1.40 0.42
C GLY A 87 -7.19 2.53 0.49
N THR A 88 -6.16 2.52 -0.36
CA THR A 88 -5.10 3.53 -0.39
C THR A 88 -5.64 4.92 -0.70
N THR A 89 -6.52 5.05 -1.69
CA THR A 89 -7.20 6.32 -2.03
C THR A 89 -8.09 6.79 -0.88
N THR A 90 -8.84 5.89 -0.25
CA THR A 90 -9.72 6.22 0.89
C THR A 90 -8.91 6.75 2.08
N SER A 91 -7.76 6.13 2.39
CA SER A 91 -6.90 6.58 3.49
C SER A 91 -6.31 7.97 3.24
N VAL A 92 -5.97 8.29 1.99
CA VAL A 92 -5.49 9.62 1.60
C VAL A 92 -6.60 10.68 1.73
N VAL A 93 -7.82 10.36 1.33
CA VAL A 93 -8.97 11.27 1.50
C VAL A 93 -9.27 11.53 2.98
N LEU A 94 -9.21 10.49 3.81
CA LEU A 94 -9.38 10.64 5.26
C LEU A 94 -8.25 11.46 5.88
N LEU A 95 -7.00 11.27 5.46
CA LEU A 95 -5.87 12.07 5.91
C LEU A 95 -6.08 13.56 5.60
N GLU A 96 -6.44 13.89 4.34
CA GLU A 96 -6.70 15.27 3.92
C GLU A 96 -7.78 15.90 4.83
N ALA A 97 -8.91 15.24 5.00
CA ALA A 97 -10.02 15.73 5.82
C ALA A 97 -9.64 15.93 7.29
N LEU A 98 -8.92 14.97 7.89
CA LEU A 98 -8.47 15.05 9.28
C LEU A 98 -7.48 16.20 9.49
N VAL A 99 -6.56 16.40 8.55
CA VAL A 99 -5.58 17.49 8.64
C VAL A 99 -6.25 18.84 8.44
N GLU A 100 -7.11 18.99 7.45
CA GLU A 100 -7.83 20.24 7.17
C GLU A 100 -8.68 20.66 8.35
N GLU A 101 -9.56 19.80 8.83
CA GLU A 101 -10.44 20.07 9.96
C GLU A 101 -9.67 20.27 11.26
N GLY A 102 -8.65 19.45 11.50
CA GLY A 102 -7.80 19.57 12.69
C GLY A 102 -7.06 20.91 12.75
N LEU A 103 -6.44 21.32 11.65
CA LEU A 103 -5.72 22.58 11.55
C LEU A 103 -6.65 23.79 11.67
N GLN A 104 -7.81 23.76 11.05
CA GLN A 104 -8.80 24.84 11.20
C GLN A 104 -9.18 25.07 12.67
N ARG A 105 -9.35 23.99 13.45
CA ARG A 105 -9.65 24.08 14.88
C ARG A 105 -8.48 24.64 15.69
N VAL A 106 -7.26 24.19 15.39
CA VAL A 106 -6.03 24.73 16.03
C VAL A 106 -5.87 26.21 15.73
N MET A 107 -6.10 26.65 14.49
CA MET A 107 -6.04 28.07 14.10
C MET A 107 -7.08 28.92 14.80
N LYS A 108 -8.24 28.35 15.16
CA LYS A 108 -9.27 29.00 15.97
C LYS A 108 -8.99 28.96 17.47
N GLY A 109 -7.79 28.52 17.90
CA GLY A 109 -7.36 28.52 19.28
C GLY A 109 -7.64 27.22 20.06
N ALA A 110 -8.11 26.16 19.42
CA ALA A 110 -8.31 24.88 20.09
C ALA A 110 -6.95 24.23 20.46
N ASN A 111 -6.90 23.57 21.60
CA ASN A 111 -5.72 22.87 22.05
C ASN A 111 -5.44 21.62 21.20
N ALA A 112 -4.31 21.57 20.53
CA ALA A 112 -3.94 20.47 19.62
C ALA A 112 -3.89 19.09 20.32
N MET A 113 -3.47 19.04 21.60
CA MET A 113 -3.42 17.78 22.36
C MET A 113 -4.83 17.27 22.70
N MET A 114 -5.77 18.18 22.95
CA MET A 114 -7.17 17.78 23.14
C MET A 114 -7.81 17.27 21.85
N ILE A 115 -7.52 17.91 20.70
CA ILE A 115 -7.95 17.43 19.39
C ILE A 115 -7.41 16.03 19.14
N ARG A 116 -6.11 15.79 19.37
CA ARG A 116 -5.50 14.47 19.25
C ARG A 116 -6.20 13.44 20.12
N SER A 117 -6.45 13.74 21.37
CA SER A 117 -7.16 12.84 22.30
C SER A 117 -8.58 12.54 21.80
N GLY A 118 -9.27 13.54 21.24
CA GLY A 118 -10.59 13.36 20.64
C GLY A 118 -10.56 12.45 19.41
N MET A 119 -9.58 12.62 18.52
CA MET A 119 -9.35 11.76 17.35
C MET A 119 -9.09 10.30 17.75
N GLU A 120 -8.27 10.07 18.79
CA GLU A 120 -8.01 8.71 19.28
C GLU A 120 -9.28 8.03 19.82
N LYS A 121 -10.10 8.74 20.56
CA LYS A 121 -11.40 8.23 21.04
C LYS A 121 -12.35 7.91 19.87
N ALA A 122 -12.43 8.82 18.90
CA ALA A 122 -13.26 8.62 17.71
C ALA A 122 -12.79 7.42 16.87
N LYS A 123 -11.46 7.25 16.72
CA LYS A 123 -10.86 6.09 16.06
C LYS A 123 -11.29 4.79 16.71
N VAL A 124 -11.21 4.68 18.03
CA VAL A 124 -11.61 3.47 18.76
C VAL A 124 -13.08 3.14 18.53
N ALA A 125 -13.95 4.14 18.62
CA ALA A 125 -15.39 3.96 18.40
C ALA A 125 -15.69 3.55 16.93
N ALA A 126 -15.08 4.23 15.96
CA ALA A 126 -15.27 3.92 14.55
C ALA A 126 -14.80 2.50 14.19
N LEU A 127 -13.63 2.08 14.70
CA LEU A 127 -13.11 0.73 14.48
C LEU A 127 -14.01 -0.34 15.09
N ALA A 128 -14.59 -0.09 16.26
CA ALA A 128 -15.53 -1.02 16.89
C ALA A 128 -16.80 -1.21 16.04
N GLU A 129 -17.35 -0.13 15.48
CA GLU A 129 -18.52 -0.22 14.59
C GLU A 129 -18.19 -0.85 13.24
N LEU A 130 -17.05 -0.48 12.62
CA LEU A 130 -16.61 -1.10 11.37
C LEU A 130 -16.43 -2.61 11.52
N LYS A 131 -15.88 -3.07 12.66
CA LYS A 131 -15.74 -4.51 12.94
C LYS A 131 -17.09 -5.24 13.03
N LYS A 132 -18.13 -4.58 13.58
CA LYS A 132 -19.49 -5.15 13.61
C LYS A 132 -20.13 -5.21 12.22
N MET A 133 -19.82 -4.23 11.37
CA MET A 133 -20.38 -4.14 10.02
C MET A 133 -19.65 -5.05 9.02
N SER A 134 -18.40 -5.43 9.30
CA SER A 134 -17.60 -6.27 8.42
C SER A 134 -18.19 -7.68 8.30
N LYS A 135 -18.14 -8.22 7.08
CA LYS A 135 -18.53 -9.59 6.80
C LYS A 135 -17.27 -10.39 6.47
N PRO A 136 -17.04 -11.55 7.09
CA PRO A 136 -15.93 -12.42 6.74
C PRO A 136 -16.13 -12.98 5.33
N VAL A 137 -15.06 -13.03 4.54
CA VAL A 137 -15.02 -13.68 3.24
C VAL A 137 -14.69 -15.16 3.48
N GLY A 138 -15.63 -16.06 3.17
CA GLY A 138 -15.47 -17.49 3.49
C GLY A 138 -15.73 -18.44 2.33
N SER A 139 -16.39 -17.99 1.26
CA SER A 139 -16.68 -18.81 0.09
C SER A 139 -15.82 -18.45 -1.11
N LYS A 140 -15.57 -19.44 -2.00
CA LYS A 140 -14.87 -19.23 -3.28
C LYS A 140 -15.53 -18.12 -4.11
N ALA A 141 -16.86 -18.05 -4.12
CA ALA A 141 -17.60 -17.02 -4.84
C ALA A 141 -17.31 -15.61 -4.31
N GLU A 142 -17.23 -15.45 -2.98
CA GLU A 142 -16.89 -14.17 -2.37
C GLU A 142 -15.41 -13.79 -2.62
N VAL A 143 -14.48 -14.75 -2.54
CA VAL A 143 -13.07 -14.55 -2.91
C VAL A 143 -12.96 -14.09 -4.35
N LYS A 144 -13.68 -14.75 -5.28
CA LYS A 144 -13.73 -14.34 -6.69
C LYS A 144 -14.24 -12.91 -6.85
N GLN A 145 -15.32 -12.53 -6.15
CA GLN A 145 -15.86 -11.17 -6.22
C GLN A 145 -14.85 -10.12 -5.76
N VAL A 146 -14.19 -10.36 -4.63
CA VAL A 146 -13.14 -9.47 -4.11
C VAL A 146 -11.97 -9.37 -5.08
N ALA A 147 -11.47 -10.52 -5.55
CA ALA A 147 -10.34 -10.56 -6.49
C ALA A 147 -10.67 -9.88 -7.83
N SER A 148 -11.90 -10.07 -8.36
CA SER A 148 -12.32 -9.43 -9.62
C SER A 148 -12.41 -7.91 -9.50
N ILE A 149 -12.88 -7.40 -8.35
CA ILE A 149 -12.93 -5.95 -8.10
C ILE A 149 -11.51 -5.39 -7.96
N SER A 150 -10.66 -6.05 -7.19
CA SER A 150 -9.28 -5.60 -6.96
C SER A 150 -8.41 -5.63 -8.22
N ALA A 151 -8.60 -6.64 -9.07
CA ALA A 151 -7.88 -6.78 -10.32
C ALA A 151 -8.53 -6.03 -11.51
N GLU A 152 -9.72 -5.44 -11.31
CA GLU A 152 -10.54 -4.83 -12.37
C GLU A 152 -10.78 -5.79 -13.57
N SER A 153 -10.74 -7.10 -13.31
CA SER A 153 -10.83 -8.15 -14.32
C SER A 153 -11.46 -9.42 -13.75
N GLU A 154 -12.53 -9.88 -14.38
CA GLU A 154 -13.17 -11.16 -14.00
C GLU A 154 -12.28 -12.37 -14.31
N VAL A 155 -11.47 -12.30 -15.36
CA VAL A 155 -10.54 -13.37 -15.74
C VAL A 155 -9.47 -13.55 -14.66
N LEU A 156 -8.81 -12.45 -14.27
CA LEU A 156 -7.84 -12.47 -13.17
C LEU A 156 -8.47 -12.88 -11.85
N GLY A 157 -9.67 -12.37 -11.55
CA GLY A 157 -10.42 -12.75 -10.35
C GLY A 157 -10.72 -14.23 -10.24
N ASN A 158 -11.02 -14.90 -11.36
CA ASN A 158 -11.21 -16.34 -11.40
C ASN A 158 -9.91 -17.09 -11.09
N ILE A 159 -8.82 -16.73 -11.77
CA ILE A 159 -7.50 -17.38 -11.60
C ILE A 159 -7.03 -17.23 -10.15
N ILE A 160 -7.15 -16.03 -9.58
CA ILE A 160 -6.76 -15.77 -8.18
C ILE A 160 -7.63 -16.58 -7.23
N ALA A 161 -8.95 -16.65 -7.44
CA ALA A 161 -9.84 -17.43 -6.59
C ALA A 161 -9.54 -18.93 -6.63
N GLU A 162 -9.17 -19.46 -7.80
CA GLU A 162 -8.74 -20.86 -7.95
C GLU A 162 -7.42 -21.11 -7.25
N ALA A 163 -6.44 -20.19 -7.39
CA ALA A 163 -5.16 -20.30 -6.71
C ALA A 163 -5.34 -20.28 -5.18
N VAL A 164 -6.12 -19.33 -4.65
CA VAL A 164 -6.42 -19.23 -3.21
C VAL A 164 -7.11 -20.48 -2.68
N GLU A 165 -8.05 -21.05 -3.44
CA GLU A 165 -8.74 -22.29 -3.05
C GLU A 165 -7.76 -23.46 -2.95
N LYS A 166 -6.82 -23.58 -3.90
CA LYS A 166 -5.85 -24.67 -3.95
C LYS A 166 -4.77 -24.58 -2.88
N VAL A 167 -4.26 -23.38 -2.63
CA VAL A 167 -3.22 -23.18 -1.59
C VAL A 167 -3.79 -23.11 -0.17
N GLY A 168 -5.09 -22.84 -0.05
CA GLY A 168 -5.78 -22.76 1.24
C GLY A 168 -5.51 -21.47 2.01
N ALA A 169 -6.11 -21.36 3.21
CA ALA A 169 -6.11 -20.14 4.02
C ALA A 169 -4.72 -19.70 4.54
N SER A 170 -3.77 -20.62 4.61
CA SER A 170 -2.38 -20.35 5.03
C SER A 170 -1.40 -20.21 3.86
N GLY A 171 -1.88 -20.38 2.63
CA GLY A 171 -1.06 -20.25 1.44
C GLY A 171 -0.78 -18.79 1.08
N VAL A 172 0.33 -18.56 0.41
CA VAL A 172 0.73 -17.25 -0.11
C VAL A 172 0.50 -17.26 -1.62
N VAL A 173 -0.17 -16.21 -2.12
CA VAL A 173 -0.36 -15.98 -3.55
C VAL A 173 0.45 -14.76 -3.94
N THR A 174 1.39 -14.92 -4.86
CA THR A 174 2.19 -13.85 -5.45
C THR A 174 1.77 -13.64 -6.90
N VAL A 175 1.93 -12.42 -7.40
CA VAL A 175 1.68 -12.07 -8.80
C VAL A 175 2.98 -11.56 -9.40
N GLU A 176 3.40 -12.21 -10.49
CA GLU A 176 4.65 -11.89 -11.20
C GLU A 176 4.39 -11.68 -12.69
N GLU A 177 5.24 -10.93 -13.35
CA GLU A 177 5.20 -10.78 -14.81
C GLU A 177 5.76 -12.06 -15.46
N SER A 178 4.93 -12.71 -16.31
CA SER A 178 5.34 -13.86 -17.09
C SER A 178 6.06 -13.43 -18.37
N GLN A 179 6.98 -14.25 -18.86
CA GLN A 179 7.56 -14.11 -20.20
C GLN A 179 6.61 -14.60 -21.30
N GLY A 180 5.52 -15.29 -20.93
CA GLY A 180 4.48 -15.76 -21.84
C GLY A 180 3.41 -14.71 -22.09
N MET A 181 2.60 -14.94 -23.13
CA MET A 181 1.46 -14.08 -23.48
C MET A 181 0.17 -14.46 -22.76
N GLU A 182 0.12 -15.62 -22.12
CA GLU A 182 -1.05 -16.14 -21.46
C GLU A 182 -0.96 -16.03 -19.95
N LEU A 183 -2.13 -15.81 -19.33
CA LEU A 183 -2.26 -15.84 -17.87
C LEU A 183 -2.22 -17.28 -17.40
N SER A 184 -1.29 -17.61 -16.54
CA SER A 184 -1.16 -18.93 -15.91
C SER A 184 -0.88 -18.77 -14.42
N TYR A 185 -1.06 -19.86 -13.66
CA TYR A 185 -0.61 -19.92 -12.28
C TYR A 185 0.06 -21.28 -12.04
N ASP A 186 1.12 -21.24 -11.25
CA ASP A 186 1.83 -22.41 -10.80
C ASP A 186 1.66 -22.57 -9.28
N ILE A 187 1.57 -23.81 -8.81
CA ILE A 187 1.46 -24.11 -7.40
C ILE A 187 2.75 -24.79 -6.98
N VAL A 188 3.39 -24.20 -5.99
CA VAL A 188 4.59 -24.74 -5.37
C VAL A 188 4.25 -25.23 -3.97
N GLU A 189 4.55 -26.47 -3.67
CA GLU A 189 4.42 -27.00 -2.30
C GLU A 189 5.60 -26.51 -1.47
N GLY A 190 5.29 -25.73 -0.44
CA GLY A 190 6.30 -25.11 0.42
C GLY A 190 6.17 -23.59 0.48
N MET A 191 7.26 -22.92 0.78
CA MET A 191 7.33 -21.45 0.83
C MET A 191 8.44 -20.96 -0.11
N GLN A 192 8.09 -20.09 -1.04
CA GLN A 192 9.06 -19.38 -1.88
C GLN A 192 9.46 -18.08 -1.21
N ILE A 193 10.77 -17.85 -1.12
CA ILE A 193 11.36 -16.64 -0.53
C ILE A 193 12.24 -15.99 -1.62
N ASP A 194 12.06 -14.68 -1.85
CA ASP A 194 12.76 -13.92 -2.91
C ASP A 194 14.27 -13.73 -2.67
N LYS A 195 14.82 -14.38 -1.64
CA LYS A 195 16.25 -14.30 -1.32
C LYS A 195 16.85 -15.70 -1.32
N GLY A 196 17.78 -15.88 -2.23
CA GLY A 196 18.55 -17.11 -2.36
C GLY A 196 19.71 -17.20 -1.35
N TYR A 197 20.70 -18.00 -1.68
CA TYR A 197 21.88 -18.22 -0.83
C TYR A 197 22.69 -16.94 -0.62
N VAL A 198 23.26 -16.81 0.57
CA VAL A 198 24.03 -15.62 1.00
C VAL A 198 25.38 -15.52 0.30
N SER A 199 25.95 -16.66 -0.13
CA SER A 199 27.26 -16.73 -0.76
C SER A 199 27.28 -17.73 -1.91
N PRO A 200 27.97 -17.42 -3.02
CA PRO A 200 28.18 -18.35 -4.13
C PRO A 200 28.86 -19.69 -3.70
N TYR A 201 29.58 -19.68 -2.60
CA TYR A 201 30.18 -20.90 -2.04
C TYR A 201 29.17 -21.88 -1.46
N MET A 202 27.92 -21.49 -1.30
CA MET A 202 26.84 -22.38 -0.85
C MET A 202 26.21 -23.21 -1.98
N VAL A 203 26.61 -22.99 -3.23
CA VAL A 203 26.11 -23.71 -4.40
C VAL A 203 26.51 -25.16 -4.31
N THR A 204 25.55 -26.09 -4.29
CA THR A 204 25.75 -27.53 -4.29
C THR A 204 25.72 -28.13 -5.70
N ASN A 205 25.07 -27.47 -6.64
CA ASN A 205 25.00 -27.83 -8.05
C ASN A 205 25.50 -26.68 -8.94
N PRO A 206 26.77 -26.68 -9.37
CA PRO A 206 27.33 -25.61 -10.19
C PRO A 206 26.70 -25.46 -11.59
N GLU A 207 26.17 -26.54 -12.17
CA GLU A 207 25.58 -26.52 -13.51
C GLU A 207 24.25 -25.73 -13.52
N ARG A 208 23.49 -25.81 -12.43
CA ARG A 208 22.21 -25.09 -12.28
C ARG A 208 22.31 -23.88 -11.39
N MET A 209 23.49 -23.63 -10.79
CA MET A 209 23.67 -22.56 -9.80
C MET A 209 22.67 -22.65 -8.63
N GLU A 210 22.42 -23.85 -8.16
CA GLU A 210 21.46 -24.15 -7.10
C GLU A 210 22.18 -24.62 -5.82
N ALA A 211 21.59 -24.26 -4.67
CA ALA A 211 21.95 -24.80 -3.36
C ALA A 211 20.78 -25.68 -2.86
N GLU A 212 20.90 -27.00 -3.05
CA GLU A 212 19.88 -27.97 -2.63
C GLU A 212 20.32 -28.66 -1.34
N MET A 213 19.43 -28.71 -0.35
CA MET A 213 19.61 -29.47 0.88
C MET A 213 18.42 -30.40 1.07
N LYS A 214 18.63 -31.72 1.03
CA LYS A 214 17.56 -32.70 1.22
C LYS A 214 17.41 -33.00 2.70
N ASP A 215 16.17 -33.17 3.15
CA ASP A 215 15.82 -33.50 4.54
C ASP A 215 16.45 -32.56 5.58
N ALA A 216 16.58 -31.27 5.20
CA ALA A 216 17.22 -30.26 6.03
C ALA A 216 16.36 -29.91 7.27
N LEU A 217 16.99 -29.85 8.43
CA LEU A 217 16.38 -29.29 9.64
C LEU A 217 16.40 -27.74 9.55
N ILE A 218 15.26 -27.13 9.67
CA ILE A 218 15.12 -25.67 9.57
C ILE A 218 15.00 -25.07 10.97
N LEU A 219 15.93 -24.18 11.32
CA LEU A 219 15.85 -23.32 12.51
C LEU A 219 15.45 -21.91 12.11
N ILE A 220 14.33 -21.44 12.65
CA ILE A 220 13.87 -20.07 12.45
C ILE A 220 14.12 -19.28 13.73
N THR A 221 14.84 -18.16 13.62
CA THR A 221 15.13 -17.28 14.76
C THR A 221 15.21 -15.82 14.31
N ASP A 222 14.77 -14.92 15.17
CA ASP A 222 14.91 -13.46 15.03
C ASP A 222 16.22 -12.93 15.62
N LYS A 223 16.99 -13.82 16.26
CA LYS A 223 18.28 -13.48 16.89
C LYS A 223 19.43 -13.72 15.93
N LYS A 224 20.45 -12.88 16.05
CA LYS A 224 21.72 -13.09 15.35
C LYS A 224 22.42 -14.31 15.95
N ILE A 225 22.73 -15.26 15.10
CA ILE A 225 23.50 -16.47 15.44
C ILE A 225 24.97 -16.22 15.13
#